data_1ca23434cb5209ab6b723c3ff7610de9
#
_entry.id   1ca23434cb5209ab6b723c3ff7610de9
#
_cell.length_a   1.000
_cell.length_b   1.000
_cell.length_c   1.000
_cell.angle_alpha   90.00
_cell.angle_beta   90.00
_cell.angle_gamma   90.00
#
_symmetry.space_group_name_H-M   'P 1'
#
loop_
_entity.id
_entity.type
_entity.pdbx_description
1 polymer ?
#
loop_
_entity_poly.entity_id
_entity_poly.type
_entity_poly.pdbx_seq_one_letter_code
_entity_poly.pdbx_strand_id
1 'polypeptide(L)'
;QLNSFGCGLDAVTTDCVNDILSKSGKIYTCLKIDEVNNLGAARIRIRSLLAAIRVKEKRHEKRTIVPANFNRVVFTEEMRDSYTILCPQMSPIHFELLEPAFQAAGYHLVVLDNDNRDSVDVGLKYVNNDACYPSLMVVGQIMSAVMSGKYDMTKTAILISQTGGGCRATNYIGFIRRALEKAGYKDVPVISINLSGLEKNPGFKFTPQLIQHGLYALEFGDIFMRCLYRTRPYEEVPGSANALHEKW
;
A
#
# COMPACT_ATOMS: atom_id res chain seq x y z
N GLN A 1 6.68 22.37 8.03
CA GLN A 1 5.81 22.27 6.87
C GLN A 1 4.36 22.49 7.31
N LEU A 2 3.61 23.27 6.55
CA LEU A 2 2.18 23.46 6.71
C LEU A 2 1.45 22.48 5.77
N ASN A 3 0.42 21.84 6.28
CA ASN A 3 -0.35 20.86 5.55
C ASN A 3 -1.81 20.99 5.97
N SER A 4 -2.74 21.01 5.03
CA SER A 4 -4.17 21.05 5.32
C SER A 4 -4.66 19.64 5.72
N PHE A 5 -5.01 18.82 4.83
CA PHE A 5 -5.69 17.56 5.12
C PHE A 5 -4.78 16.32 5.19
N GLY A 6 -3.53 16.44 4.72
CA GLY A 6 -2.64 15.29 4.56
C GLY A 6 -3.08 14.32 3.47
N CYS A 7 -3.88 14.81 2.51
CA CYS A 7 -4.32 14.08 1.33
C CYS A 7 -3.89 14.83 0.06
N GLY A 8 -4.00 14.18 -1.10
CA GLY A 8 -3.55 14.77 -2.36
C GLY A 8 -2.03 14.84 -2.46
N LEU A 9 -1.51 15.83 -3.16
CA LEU A 9 -0.09 16.01 -3.42
C LEU A 9 0.74 16.11 -2.13
N ASP A 10 0.23 16.81 -1.12
CA ASP A 10 0.88 16.95 0.19
C ASP A 10 1.11 15.62 0.91
N ALA A 11 0.25 14.63 0.67
CA ALA A 11 0.39 13.31 1.28
C ALA A 11 1.69 12.61 0.86
N VAL A 12 2.06 12.74 -0.42
CA VAL A 12 3.30 12.15 -0.97
C VAL A 12 4.50 13.02 -0.57
N THR A 13 4.40 14.32 -0.77
CA THR A 13 5.48 15.27 -0.48
C THR A 13 5.88 15.26 0.99
N THR A 14 4.89 15.27 1.91
CA THR A 14 5.14 15.26 3.36
C THR A 14 5.86 13.98 3.78
N ASP A 15 5.44 12.84 3.24
CA ASP A 15 6.04 11.55 3.55
C ASP A 15 7.49 11.46 3.05
N CYS A 16 7.75 11.87 1.81
CA CYS A 16 9.09 11.93 1.24
C CYS A 16 10.02 12.88 2.02
N VAL A 17 9.53 14.09 2.36
CA VAL A 17 10.30 15.07 3.15
C VAL A 17 10.63 14.53 4.54
N ASN A 18 9.65 13.89 5.19
CA ASN A 18 9.86 13.28 6.51
C ASN A 18 10.93 12.17 6.45
N ASP A 19 10.87 11.31 5.44
CA ASP A 19 11.87 10.24 5.26
C ASP A 19 13.29 10.81 5.05
N ILE A 20 13.45 11.78 4.15
CA ILE A 20 14.73 12.44 3.88
C ILE A 20 15.29 13.14 5.13
N LEU A 21 14.46 13.91 5.83
CA LEU A 21 14.91 14.67 7.00
C LEU A 21 15.24 13.77 8.19
N SER A 22 14.47 12.70 8.41
CA SER A 22 14.74 11.71 9.45
C SER A 22 16.07 11.00 9.22
N LYS A 23 16.32 10.54 8.00
CA LYS A 23 17.58 9.90 7.59
C LYS A 23 18.79 10.84 7.67
N SER A 24 18.59 12.15 7.46
CA SER A 24 19.63 13.17 7.64
C SER A 24 19.82 13.63 9.09
N GLY A 25 19.16 12.96 10.05
CA GLY A 25 19.24 13.27 11.47
C GLY A 25 18.68 14.66 11.83
N LYS A 26 17.84 15.25 11.00
CA LYS A 26 17.14 16.51 11.27
C LYS A 26 15.85 16.26 12.01
N ILE A 27 15.55 17.13 12.98
CA ILE A 27 14.26 17.12 13.64
C ILE A 27 13.25 17.84 12.74
N TYR A 28 12.13 17.18 12.52
CA TYR A 28 11.08 17.63 11.61
C TYR A 28 9.71 17.57 12.31
N THR A 29 8.86 18.53 12.03
CA THR A 29 7.44 18.48 12.41
C THR A 29 6.57 19.01 11.28
N CYS A 30 5.44 18.37 11.08
CA CYS A 30 4.40 18.81 10.17
C CYS A 30 3.25 19.41 10.98
N LEU A 31 2.86 20.64 10.64
CA LEU A 31 1.71 21.29 11.23
C LEU A 31 0.52 21.12 10.29
N LYS A 32 -0.51 20.43 10.78
CA LYS A 32 -1.79 20.34 10.10
C LYS A 32 -2.62 21.56 10.46
N ILE A 33 -2.98 22.32 9.45
CA ILE A 33 -3.79 23.53 9.59
C ILE A 33 -4.92 23.41 8.58
N ASP A 34 -6.14 23.32 9.08
CA ASP A 34 -7.37 23.26 8.30
C ASP A 34 -8.32 24.39 8.66
N GLU A 35 -9.48 24.41 8.04
CA GLU A 35 -10.49 25.46 8.24
C GLU A 35 -11.06 25.49 9.66
N VAL A 36 -11.01 24.38 10.39
CA VAL A 36 -11.47 24.26 11.79
C VAL A 36 -10.29 24.45 12.74
N ASN A 37 -9.66 25.60 12.67
CA ASN A 37 -8.39 25.87 13.34
C ASN A 37 -8.47 25.88 14.87
N ASN A 38 -8.15 24.75 15.47
CA ASN A 38 -7.69 24.74 16.85
C ASN A 38 -6.16 24.89 16.90
N LEU A 39 -5.68 26.12 17.10
CA LEU A 39 -4.25 26.42 17.21
C LEU A 39 -3.56 25.70 18.39
N GLY A 40 -4.33 25.09 19.29
CA GLY A 40 -3.81 24.32 20.44
C GLY A 40 -2.91 23.18 20.00
N ALA A 41 -3.34 22.38 19.03
CA ALA A 41 -2.55 21.26 18.50
C ALA A 41 -1.25 21.74 17.82
N ALA A 42 -1.30 22.82 17.05
CA ALA A 42 -0.13 23.43 16.42
C ALA A 42 0.86 23.94 17.47
N ARG A 43 0.38 24.61 18.53
CA ARG A 43 1.21 25.10 19.64
C ARG A 43 1.92 23.95 20.38
N ILE A 44 1.20 22.83 20.63
CA ILE A 44 1.79 21.66 21.28
C ILE A 44 2.90 21.07 20.39
N ARG A 45 2.65 20.90 19.10
CA ARG A 45 3.65 20.38 18.15
C ARG A 45 4.91 21.26 18.07
N ILE A 46 4.73 22.60 18.04
CA ILE A 46 5.86 23.55 18.07
C ILE A 46 6.63 23.46 19.39
N ARG A 47 5.95 23.39 20.52
CA ARG A 47 6.62 23.23 21.85
C ARG A 47 7.39 21.92 21.92
N SER A 48 6.82 20.82 21.43
CA SER A 48 7.50 19.53 21.36
C SER A 48 8.73 19.58 20.45
N LEU A 49 8.65 20.26 19.31
CA LEU A 49 9.78 20.46 18.41
C LEU A 49 10.91 21.23 19.11
N LEU A 50 10.59 22.34 19.77
CA LEU A 50 11.58 23.14 20.51
C LEU A 50 12.21 22.35 21.66
N ALA A 51 11.42 21.55 22.39
CA ALA A 51 11.91 20.69 23.44
C ALA A 51 12.87 19.62 22.89
N ALA A 52 12.52 18.97 21.78
CA ALA A 52 13.36 17.99 21.11
C ALA A 52 14.69 18.59 20.62
N ILE A 53 14.66 19.82 20.07
CA ILE A 53 15.88 20.53 19.66
C ILE A 53 16.79 20.78 20.87
N ARG A 54 16.26 21.30 21.99
CA ARG A 54 17.02 21.56 23.22
C ARG A 54 17.64 20.27 23.80
N VAL A 55 16.89 19.15 23.78
CA VAL A 55 17.40 17.87 24.24
C VAL A 55 18.57 17.38 23.36
N LYS A 56 18.42 17.51 22.06
CA LYS A 56 19.47 17.13 21.10
C LYS A 56 20.74 17.98 21.25
N GLU A 57 20.58 19.29 21.43
CA GLU A 57 21.71 20.20 21.70
C GLU A 57 22.45 19.83 22.98
N LYS A 58 21.71 19.54 24.08
CA LYS A 58 22.31 19.12 25.36
C LYS A 58 23.05 17.80 25.27
N ARG A 59 22.59 16.86 24.43
CA ARG A 59 23.23 15.55 24.28
C ARG A 59 24.42 15.55 23.34
N HIS A 60 24.73 16.66 22.67
CA HIS A 60 25.80 16.77 21.66
C HIS A 60 25.77 15.60 20.63
N GLU A 61 24.59 15.09 20.31
CA GLU A 61 24.43 13.95 19.39
C GLU A 61 24.99 14.32 18.02
N LYS A 62 26.03 13.56 17.59
CA LYS A 62 26.56 13.69 16.24
C LYS A 62 25.48 13.30 15.23
N ARG A 63 25.37 14.07 14.15
CA ARG A 63 24.47 13.75 13.05
C ARG A 63 24.91 12.45 12.39
N THR A 64 24.11 11.41 12.49
CA THR A 64 24.30 10.21 11.69
C THR A 64 23.48 10.41 10.41
N ILE A 65 24.17 10.60 9.30
CA ILE A 65 23.53 10.65 7.97
C ILE A 65 23.44 9.19 7.50
N VAL A 66 22.24 8.66 7.44
CA VAL A 66 21.99 7.37 6.80
C VAL A 66 21.75 7.65 5.32
N PRO A 67 22.54 7.08 4.40
CA PRO A 67 22.27 7.23 2.98
C PRO A 67 20.84 6.78 2.67
N ALA A 68 20.12 7.55 1.87
CA ALA A 68 18.80 7.17 1.36
C ALA A 68 18.98 6.13 0.24
N ASN A 69 19.50 4.95 0.58
CA ASN A 69 19.54 3.82 -0.33
C ASN A 69 18.14 3.24 -0.41
N PHE A 70 17.41 3.64 -1.43
CA PHE A 70 16.24 2.89 -1.88
C PHE A 70 16.74 1.62 -2.60
N ASN A 71 17.14 0.61 -1.82
CA ASN A 71 17.43 -0.70 -2.37
C ASN A 71 16.13 -1.28 -2.92
N ARG A 72 15.91 -1.00 -4.21
CA ARG A 72 14.82 -1.60 -4.94
C ARG A 72 15.24 -2.98 -5.41
N VAL A 73 14.55 -4.01 -4.94
CA VAL A 73 14.68 -5.35 -5.50
C VAL A 73 13.86 -5.42 -6.78
N VAL A 74 14.51 -5.77 -7.87
CA VAL A 74 13.87 -5.87 -9.20
C VAL A 74 13.31 -7.28 -9.35
N PHE A 75 12.08 -7.39 -9.81
CA PHE A 75 11.47 -8.67 -10.18
C PHE A 75 11.98 -9.08 -11.57
N THR A 76 12.82 -10.14 -11.61
CA THR A 76 13.50 -10.61 -12.82
C THR A 76 12.69 -11.66 -13.58
N GLU A 77 13.12 -12.00 -14.81
CA GLU A 77 12.45 -13.02 -15.62
C GLU A 77 12.51 -14.41 -14.97
N GLU A 78 13.62 -14.74 -14.31
CA GLU A 78 13.79 -16.03 -13.61
C GLU A 78 12.86 -16.18 -12.39
N MET A 79 12.42 -15.07 -11.81
CA MET A 79 11.49 -15.09 -10.69
C MET A 79 10.05 -15.39 -11.13
N ARG A 80 9.70 -15.12 -12.38
CA ARG A 80 8.34 -15.22 -12.89
C ARG A 80 7.69 -16.58 -12.65
N ASP A 81 8.40 -17.64 -12.96
CA ASP A 81 7.86 -19.01 -12.96
C ASP A 81 7.92 -19.66 -11.57
N SER A 82 8.69 -19.09 -10.63
CA SER A 82 8.98 -19.70 -9.33
C SER A 82 8.48 -18.90 -8.14
N TYR A 83 8.08 -17.65 -8.33
CA TYR A 83 7.64 -16.75 -7.26
C TYR A 83 6.13 -16.72 -7.14
N THR A 84 5.64 -16.74 -5.91
CA THR A 84 4.26 -16.39 -5.58
C THR A 84 4.15 -14.87 -5.46
N ILE A 85 3.19 -14.28 -6.15
CA ILE A 85 2.95 -12.85 -6.16
C ILE A 85 1.73 -12.56 -5.28
N LEU A 86 1.95 -11.90 -4.13
CA LEU A 86 0.88 -11.50 -3.22
C LEU A 86 0.31 -10.15 -3.64
N CYS A 87 -1.00 -10.09 -3.77
CA CYS A 87 -1.74 -8.89 -4.13
C CYS A 87 -2.76 -8.56 -3.04
N PRO A 88 -2.77 -7.35 -2.45
CA PRO A 88 -3.78 -6.99 -1.47
C PRO A 88 -5.15 -6.90 -2.13
N GLN A 89 -6.18 -7.32 -1.40
CA GLN A 89 -7.57 -7.19 -1.82
C GLN A 89 -8.00 -5.70 -1.72
N MET A 90 -8.37 -5.10 -2.84
CA MET A 90 -8.82 -3.70 -2.89
C MET A 90 -10.24 -3.55 -3.45
N SER A 91 -10.77 -4.59 -4.10
CA SER A 91 -12.13 -4.65 -4.62
C SER A 91 -12.55 -6.12 -4.73
N PRO A 92 -13.30 -6.66 -3.76
CA PRO A 92 -13.54 -8.10 -3.64
C PRO A 92 -13.98 -8.77 -4.94
N ILE A 93 -15.04 -8.25 -5.58
CA ILE A 93 -15.61 -8.83 -6.80
C ILE A 93 -14.62 -8.82 -7.97
N HIS A 94 -13.91 -7.70 -8.17
CA HIS A 94 -13.00 -7.54 -9.30
C HIS A 94 -11.69 -8.33 -9.13
N PHE A 95 -11.16 -8.37 -7.91
CA PHE A 95 -9.89 -9.03 -7.64
C PHE A 95 -10.01 -10.56 -7.69
N GLU A 96 -11.17 -11.11 -7.34
CA GLU A 96 -11.48 -12.53 -7.54
C GLU A 96 -11.44 -12.94 -9.02
N LEU A 97 -11.88 -12.05 -9.93
CA LEU A 97 -11.81 -12.26 -11.37
C LEU A 97 -10.43 -11.94 -11.96
N LEU A 98 -9.68 -11.03 -11.35
CA LEU A 98 -8.32 -10.69 -11.80
C LEU A 98 -7.32 -11.79 -11.48
N GLU A 99 -7.45 -12.50 -10.36
CA GLU A 99 -6.55 -13.58 -9.98
C GLU A 99 -6.42 -14.65 -11.09
N PRO A 100 -7.49 -15.27 -11.59
CA PRO A 100 -7.39 -16.23 -12.68
C PRO A 100 -6.90 -15.62 -14.00
N ALA A 101 -7.15 -14.32 -14.25
CA ALA A 101 -6.62 -13.65 -15.43
C ALA A 101 -5.09 -13.55 -15.41
N PHE A 102 -4.50 -13.29 -14.25
CA PHE A 102 -3.05 -13.31 -14.06
C PHE A 102 -2.47 -14.72 -14.12
N GLN A 103 -3.17 -15.70 -13.51
CA GLN A 103 -2.77 -17.10 -13.56
C GLN A 103 -2.75 -17.64 -15.00
N ALA A 104 -3.75 -17.30 -15.81
CA ALA A 104 -3.79 -17.64 -17.23
C ALA A 104 -2.65 -17.00 -18.05
N ALA A 105 -2.11 -15.87 -17.57
CA ALA A 105 -0.94 -15.22 -18.16
C ALA A 105 0.41 -15.81 -17.66
N GLY A 106 0.37 -16.84 -16.82
CA GLY A 106 1.55 -17.54 -16.29
C GLY A 106 2.15 -16.90 -15.04
N TYR A 107 1.37 -16.15 -14.26
CA TYR A 107 1.80 -15.60 -12.96
C TYR A 107 1.13 -16.37 -11.83
N HIS A 108 1.87 -16.75 -10.81
CA HIS A 108 1.33 -17.32 -9.58
C HIS A 108 0.85 -16.20 -8.65
N LEU A 109 -0.23 -15.51 -9.07
CA LEU A 109 -0.84 -14.47 -8.28
C LEU A 109 -1.76 -15.08 -7.20
N VAL A 110 -1.70 -14.52 -6.00
CA VAL A 110 -2.61 -14.80 -4.89
C VAL A 110 -3.17 -13.49 -4.39
N VAL A 111 -4.47 -13.32 -4.49
CA VAL A 111 -5.17 -12.20 -3.88
C VAL A 111 -5.40 -12.51 -2.40
N LEU A 112 -5.01 -11.57 -1.54
CA LEU A 112 -5.12 -11.75 -0.09
C LEU A 112 -6.56 -11.54 0.36
N ASP A 113 -7.06 -12.43 1.21
CA ASP A 113 -8.44 -12.45 1.74
C ASP A 113 -8.57 -11.92 3.17
N ASN A 114 -7.48 -11.41 3.74
CA ASN A 114 -7.38 -10.96 5.13
C ASN A 114 -7.73 -9.48 5.30
N ASP A 115 -8.90 -9.05 4.84
CA ASP A 115 -9.42 -7.68 4.93
C ASP A 115 -10.15 -7.38 6.26
N ASN A 116 -9.67 -7.98 7.33
CA ASN A 116 -10.23 -7.91 8.67
C ASN A 116 -9.53 -6.87 9.57
N ARG A 117 -10.01 -6.74 10.81
CA ARG A 117 -9.47 -5.81 11.79
C ARG A 117 -8.01 -6.09 12.16
N ASP A 118 -7.63 -7.37 12.20
CA ASP A 118 -6.25 -7.74 12.55
C ASP A 118 -5.25 -7.18 11.55
N SER A 119 -5.63 -7.12 10.27
CA SER A 119 -4.83 -6.46 9.23
C SER A 119 -4.67 -4.96 9.49
N VAL A 120 -5.72 -4.28 9.99
CA VAL A 120 -5.59 -2.86 10.38
C VAL A 120 -4.60 -2.69 11.51
N ASP A 121 -4.70 -3.53 12.55
CA ASP A 121 -3.83 -3.47 13.72
C ASP A 121 -2.37 -3.78 13.36
N VAL A 122 -2.14 -4.67 12.40
CA VAL A 122 -0.81 -4.89 11.83
C VAL A 122 -0.36 -3.67 11.01
N GLY A 123 -1.22 -3.12 10.17
CA GLY A 123 -0.92 -1.92 9.38
C GLY A 123 -0.47 -0.74 10.25
N LEU A 124 -1.12 -0.52 11.38
CA LEU A 124 -0.79 0.54 12.35
C LEU A 124 0.64 0.41 12.94
N LYS A 125 1.23 -0.79 12.95
CA LYS A 125 2.62 -0.99 13.40
C LYS A 125 3.66 -0.49 12.40
N TYR A 126 3.29 -0.46 11.12
CA TYR A 126 4.22 -0.17 10.02
C TYR A 126 3.96 1.16 9.32
N VAL A 127 2.73 1.65 9.35
CA VAL A 127 2.31 2.90 8.71
C VAL A 127 1.94 3.92 9.78
N ASN A 128 2.23 5.19 9.53
CA ASN A 128 1.87 6.28 10.43
C ASN A 128 0.35 6.40 10.56
N ASN A 129 -0.16 6.64 11.78
CA ASN A 129 -1.58 6.87 12.09
C ASN A 129 -2.22 8.02 11.29
N ASP A 130 -1.40 8.94 10.79
CA ASP A 130 -1.85 10.04 9.92
C ASP A 130 -2.12 9.58 8.47
N ALA A 131 -1.79 8.33 8.12
CA ALA A 131 -2.10 7.76 6.82
C ALA A 131 -3.59 7.46 6.68
N CYS A 132 -4.08 7.46 5.43
CA CYS A 132 -5.47 7.12 5.15
C CYS A 132 -5.76 5.65 5.48
N TYR A 133 -7.00 5.35 5.87
CA TYR A 133 -7.42 3.99 6.23
C TYR A 133 -7.09 2.93 5.16
N PRO A 134 -7.33 3.17 3.85
CA PRO A 134 -6.94 2.21 2.81
C PRO A 134 -5.46 1.86 2.82
N SER A 135 -4.55 2.80 3.16
CA SER A 135 -3.12 2.49 3.24
C SER A 135 -2.79 1.57 4.41
N LEU A 136 -3.50 1.72 5.53
CA LEU A 136 -3.37 0.81 6.68
C LEU A 136 -3.82 -0.60 6.32
N MET A 137 -4.97 -0.72 5.63
CA MET A 137 -5.49 -2.00 5.16
C MET A 137 -4.53 -2.69 4.20
N VAL A 138 -4.11 -2.00 3.15
CA VAL A 138 -3.21 -2.56 2.11
C VAL A 138 -1.90 -3.04 2.71
N VAL A 139 -1.24 -2.20 3.51
CA VAL A 139 0.02 -2.59 4.15
C VAL A 139 -0.21 -3.67 5.20
N GLY A 140 -1.31 -3.60 5.94
CA GLY A 140 -1.67 -4.58 6.96
C GLY A 140 -1.93 -5.97 6.38
N GLN A 141 -2.70 -6.08 5.30
CA GLN A 141 -2.93 -7.34 4.59
C GLN A 141 -1.61 -7.99 4.16
N ILE A 142 -0.77 -7.20 3.48
CA ILE A 142 0.54 -7.67 3.00
C ILE A 142 1.42 -8.11 4.19
N MET A 143 1.56 -7.28 5.21
CA MET A 143 2.43 -7.60 6.34
C MET A 143 1.91 -8.77 7.18
N SER A 144 0.59 -8.93 7.32
CA SER A 144 -0.01 -10.11 7.94
C SER A 144 0.32 -11.38 7.17
N ALA A 145 0.21 -11.34 5.84
CA ALA A 145 0.55 -12.47 4.99
C ALA A 145 2.05 -12.81 5.05
N VAL A 146 2.92 -11.79 4.97
CA VAL A 146 4.39 -11.93 5.08
C VAL A 146 4.80 -12.57 6.40
N MET A 147 4.17 -12.16 7.51
CA MET A 147 4.51 -12.66 8.85
C MET A 147 3.78 -13.95 9.24
N SER A 148 2.82 -14.42 8.44
CA SER A 148 2.01 -15.60 8.75
C SER A 148 2.80 -16.91 8.73
N GLY A 149 3.98 -16.95 8.09
CA GLY A 149 4.72 -18.18 7.82
C GLY A 149 4.10 -19.07 6.73
N LYS A 150 2.98 -18.66 6.12
CA LYS A 150 2.28 -19.40 5.06
C LYS A 150 3.04 -19.38 3.72
N TYR A 151 3.84 -18.35 3.49
CA TYR A 151 4.55 -18.13 2.23
C TYR A 151 6.05 -18.17 2.43
N ASP A 152 6.77 -18.77 1.46
CA ASP A 152 8.23 -18.73 1.43
C ASP A 152 8.71 -17.34 0.95
N MET A 153 9.18 -16.52 1.87
CA MET A 153 9.60 -15.15 1.58
C MET A 153 10.81 -15.05 0.65
N THR A 154 11.55 -16.14 0.44
CA THR A 154 12.65 -16.19 -0.54
C THR A 154 12.15 -16.34 -1.98
N LYS A 155 10.89 -16.73 -2.15
CA LYS A 155 10.20 -16.93 -3.44
C LYS A 155 8.86 -16.20 -3.49
N THR A 156 8.79 -15.05 -2.82
CA THR A 156 7.57 -14.23 -2.78
C THR A 156 7.87 -12.84 -3.33
N ALA A 157 6.95 -12.32 -4.11
CA ALA A 157 6.91 -10.94 -4.57
C ALA A 157 5.58 -10.31 -4.18
N ILE A 158 5.50 -8.98 -4.17
CA ILE A 158 4.29 -8.23 -3.88
C ILE A 158 3.90 -7.43 -5.11
N LEU A 159 2.61 -7.40 -5.42
CA LEU A 159 2.05 -6.60 -6.50
C LEU A 159 1.17 -5.50 -5.94
N ILE A 160 1.35 -4.29 -6.42
CA ILE A 160 0.49 -3.14 -6.09
C ILE A 160 0.31 -2.24 -7.31
N SER A 161 -0.88 -1.68 -7.47
CA SER A 161 -1.11 -0.62 -8.45
C SER A 161 -0.56 0.71 -7.97
N GLN A 162 0.01 1.50 -8.87
CA GLN A 162 0.48 2.84 -8.61
C GLN A 162 -0.23 3.82 -9.54
N THR A 163 -1.09 4.65 -8.98
CA THR A 163 -2.01 5.49 -9.76
C THR A 163 -1.33 6.66 -10.49
N GLY A 164 -0.16 7.11 -10.00
CA GLY A 164 0.56 8.26 -10.54
C GLY A 164 -0.10 9.63 -10.28
N GLY A 165 -1.25 9.66 -9.60
CA GLY A 165 -1.97 10.88 -9.26
C GLY A 165 -1.52 11.53 -7.94
N GLY A 166 -2.08 12.68 -7.61
CA GLY A 166 -1.83 13.41 -6.36
C GLY A 166 -2.49 12.78 -5.13
N CYS A 167 -2.43 11.48 -4.99
CA CYS A 167 -3.01 10.70 -3.89
C CYS A 167 -1.95 9.87 -3.19
N ARG A 168 -2.15 9.53 -1.93
CA ARG A 168 -1.28 8.61 -1.17
C ARG A 168 -1.17 7.23 -1.81
N ALA A 169 -2.19 6.78 -2.53
CA ALA A 169 -2.16 5.53 -3.29
C ALA A 169 -0.94 5.45 -4.23
N THR A 170 -0.49 6.57 -4.77
CA THR A 170 0.76 6.64 -5.54
C THR A 170 1.99 6.20 -4.73
N ASN A 171 1.98 6.40 -3.40
CA ASN A 171 3.09 6.08 -2.51
C ASN A 171 2.88 4.81 -1.66
N TYR A 172 1.84 4.02 -1.90
CA TYR A 172 1.66 2.74 -1.17
C TYR A 172 2.87 1.83 -1.35
N ILE A 173 3.47 1.83 -2.53
CA ILE A 173 4.70 1.09 -2.79
C ILE A 173 5.85 1.48 -1.84
N GLY A 174 5.98 2.76 -1.52
CA GLY A 174 6.95 3.26 -0.56
C GLY A 174 6.65 2.79 0.87
N PHE A 175 5.37 2.77 1.27
CA PHE A 175 4.95 2.25 2.57
C PHE A 175 5.23 0.75 2.69
N ILE A 176 4.90 -0.03 1.67
CA ILE A 176 5.13 -1.48 1.62
C ILE A 176 6.64 -1.77 1.74
N ARG A 177 7.48 -1.10 0.95
CA ARG A 177 8.95 -1.30 1.00
C ARG A 177 9.52 -0.98 2.37
N ARG A 178 9.11 0.12 3.00
CA ARG A 178 9.54 0.48 4.36
C ARG A 178 9.05 -0.52 5.41
N ALA A 179 7.83 -1.02 5.25
CA ALA A 179 7.28 -2.04 6.15
C ALA A 179 8.06 -3.35 6.06
N LEU A 180 8.37 -3.80 4.85
CA LEU A 180 9.20 -4.99 4.59
C LEU A 180 10.61 -4.82 5.17
N GLU A 181 11.27 -3.68 4.92
CA GLU A 181 12.59 -3.37 5.48
C GLU A 181 12.58 -3.42 7.01
N LYS A 182 11.58 -2.76 7.63
CA LYS A 182 11.41 -2.74 9.09
C LYS A 182 11.17 -4.13 9.69
N ALA A 183 10.53 -5.01 8.93
CA ALA A 183 10.25 -6.39 9.34
C ALA A 183 11.38 -7.37 9.00
N GLY A 184 12.47 -6.93 8.35
CA GLY A 184 13.60 -7.77 7.97
C GLY A 184 13.48 -8.46 6.61
N TYR A 185 12.46 -8.13 5.82
CA TYR A 185 12.19 -8.72 4.48
C TYR A 185 12.56 -7.78 3.33
N LYS A 186 13.69 -7.08 3.46
CA LYS A 186 14.17 -6.07 2.48
C LYS A 186 14.40 -6.62 1.07
N ASP A 187 14.59 -7.94 0.94
CA ASP A 187 14.92 -8.61 -0.32
C ASP A 187 13.68 -9.08 -1.10
N VAL A 188 12.49 -8.84 -0.57
CA VAL A 188 11.22 -9.15 -1.25
C VAL A 188 10.93 -8.11 -2.34
N PRO A 189 10.81 -8.51 -3.63
CA PRO A 189 10.50 -7.58 -4.70
C PRO A 189 9.08 -7.03 -4.57
N VAL A 190 8.92 -5.73 -4.83
CA VAL A 190 7.62 -5.08 -4.90
C VAL A 190 7.39 -4.56 -6.30
N ILE A 191 6.46 -5.18 -7.01
CA ILE A 191 6.10 -4.89 -8.40
C ILE A 191 5.05 -3.77 -8.39
N SER A 192 5.32 -2.70 -9.12
CA SER A 192 4.39 -1.61 -9.34
C SER A 192 3.72 -1.75 -10.69
N ILE A 193 2.40 -1.87 -10.69
CA ILE A 193 1.61 -1.71 -11.91
C ILE A 193 1.39 -0.22 -12.15
N ASN A 194 2.12 0.34 -13.11
CA ASN A 194 1.94 1.73 -13.53
C ASN A 194 2.01 1.84 -15.06
N LEU A 195 1.17 2.69 -15.61
CA LEU A 195 1.13 2.96 -17.06
C LEU A 195 2.23 3.92 -17.52
N SER A 196 2.90 4.62 -16.59
CA SER A 196 3.88 5.65 -16.88
C SER A 196 5.32 5.12 -17.02
N GLY A 197 5.53 3.82 -16.83
CA GLY A 197 6.86 3.20 -16.93
C GLY A 197 7.86 3.67 -15.88
N LEU A 198 7.39 4.18 -14.74
CA LEU A 198 8.22 4.70 -13.64
C LEU A 198 9.19 3.66 -13.07
N GLU A 199 8.79 2.40 -13.11
CA GLU A 199 9.62 1.28 -12.64
C GLU A 199 9.63 0.13 -13.65
N LYS A 200 10.82 -0.39 -13.93
CA LYS A 200 11.00 -1.55 -14.81
C LYS A 200 11.15 -2.82 -13.97
N ASN A 201 10.29 -3.80 -14.21
CA ASN A 201 10.37 -5.15 -13.67
C ASN A 201 10.36 -6.14 -14.83
N PRO A 202 11.53 -6.63 -15.30
CA PRO A 202 11.62 -7.45 -16.51
C PRO A 202 10.77 -8.74 -16.45
N GLY A 203 10.60 -9.31 -15.25
CA GLY A 203 9.78 -10.49 -15.03
C GLY A 203 8.27 -10.23 -15.12
N PHE A 204 7.84 -8.96 -15.07
CA PHE A 204 6.44 -8.60 -15.18
C PHE A 204 6.17 -7.87 -16.50
N LYS A 205 5.38 -8.51 -17.36
CA LYS A 205 5.08 -7.99 -18.71
C LYS A 205 3.56 -7.94 -18.92
N PHE A 206 3.07 -6.84 -19.42
CA PHE A 206 1.71 -6.74 -19.94
C PHE A 206 1.64 -7.41 -21.31
N THR A 207 1.23 -8.67 -21.34
CA THR A 207 0.96 -9.38 -22.60
C THR A 207 -0.43 -8.97 -23.13
N PRO A 208 -0.67 -9.04 -24.46
CA PRO A 208 -2.02 -8.80 -25.02
C PRO A 208 -3.09 -9.68 -24.36
N GLN A 209 -2.75 -10.93 -24.05
CA GLN A 209 -3.64 -11.85 -23.34
C GLN A 209 -3.99 -11.37 -21.93
N LEU A 210 -2.99 -10.94 -21.14
CA LEU A 210 -3.23 -10.41 -19.80
C LEU A 210 -4.10 -9.15 -19.83
N ILE A 211 -3.85 -8.28 -20.80
CA ILE A 211 -4.66 -7.05 -20.98
C ILE A 211 -6.11 -7.42 -21.32
N GLN A 212 -6.33 -8.34 -22.27
CA GLN A 212 -7.66 -8.77 -22.67
C GLN A 212 -8.41 -9.42 -21.51
N HIS A 213 -7.79 -10.37 -20.79
CA HIS A 213 -8.42 -11.04 -19.65
C HIS A 213 -8.65 -10.06 -18.50
N GLY A 214 -7.73 -9.12 -18.27
CA GLY A 214 -7.89 -8.06 -17.30
C GLY A 214 -9.08 -7.14 -17.60
N LEU A 215 -9.27 -6.77 -18.86
CA LEU A 215 -10.44 -6.00 -19.29
C LEU A 215 -11.74 -6.77 -19.07
N TYR A 216 -11.77 -8.06 -19.43
CA TYR A 216 -12.94 -8.91 -19.15
C TYR A 216 -13.23 -9.00 -17.66
N ALA A 217 -12.20 -9.19 -16.82
CA ALA A 217 -12.36 -9.24 -15.37
C ALA A 217 -12.95 -7.93 -14.82
N LEU A 218 -12.54 -6.78 -15.35
CA LEU A 218 -13.10 -5.49 -14.97
C LEU A 218 -14.56 -5.33 -15.41
N GLU A 219 -14.88 -5.66 -16.68
CA GLU A 219 -16.25 -5.56 -17.21
C GLU A 219 -17.21 -6.51 -16.48
N PHE A 220 -16.84 -7.76 -16.30
CA PHE A 220 -17.65 -8.71 -15.53
C PHE A 220 -17.77 -8.31 -14.06
N GLY A 221 -16.69 -7.84 -13.45
CA GLY A 221 -16.70 -7.32 -12.08
C GLY A 221 -17.69 -6.17 -11.90
N ASP A 222 -17.73 -5.22 -12.85
CA ASP A 222 -18.70 -4.12 -12.85
C ASP A 222 -20.13 -4.62 -12.99
N ILE A 223 -20.38 -5.61 -13.87
CA ILE A 223 -21.69 -6.22 -14.04
C ILE A 223 -22.15 -6.90 -12.75
N PHE A 224 -21.32 -7.75 -12.17
CA PHE A 224 -21.62 -8.46 -10.92
C PHE A 224 -21.83 -7.48 -9.76
N MET A 225 -20.96 -6.50 -9.61
CA MET A 225 -21.08 -5.47 -8.57
C MET A 225 -22.40 -4.70 -8.73
N ARG A 226 -22.74 -4.30 -9.94
CA ARG A 226 -24.00 -3.59 -10.25
C ARG A 226 -25.22 -4.44 -9.96
N CYS A 227 -25.21 -5.71 -10.37
CA CYS A 227 -26.30 -6.65 -10.08
C CYS A 227 -26.46 -6.86 -8.58
N LEU A 228 -25.37 -7.16 -7.87
CA LEU A 228 -25.39 -7.41 -6.44
C LEU A 228 -25.91 -6.19 -5.66
N TYR A 229 -25.37 -5.01 -5.91
CA TYR A 229 -25.73 -3.81 -5.15
C TYR A 229 -27.12 -3.29 -5.47
N ARG A 230 -27.67 -3.58 -6.65
CA ARG A 230 -29.06 -3.27 -6.98
C ARG A 230 -30.06 -4.26 -6.40
N THR A 231 -29.67 -5.52 -6.25
CA THR A 231 -30.55 -6.59 -5.77
C THR A 231 -30.59 -6.64 -4.26
N ARG A 232 -29.44 -6.52 -3.60
CA ARG A 232 -29.29 -6.66 -2.14
C ARG A 232 -30.28 -5.81 -1.31
N PRO A 233 -30.56 -4.53 -1.62
CA PRO A 233 -31.52 -3.74 -0.84
C PRO A 233 -32.97 -4.21 -0.94
N TYR A 234 -33.30 -5.05 -1.91
CA TYR A 234 -34.65 -5.53 -2.22
C TYR A 234 -34.81 -7.05 -2.06
N GLU A 235 -33.81 -7.72 -1.49
CA GLU A 235 -33.88 -9.16 -1.26
C GLU A 235 -34.97 -9.49 -0.21
N GLU A 236 -35.81 -10.49 -0.49
CA GLU A 236 -36.83 -10.97 0.45
C GLU A 236 -36.23 -11.82 1.56
N VAL A 237 -35.19 -12.59 1.24
CA VAL A 237 -34.44 -13.39 2.19
C VAL A 237 -33.06 -12.76 2.36
N PRO A 238 -32.73 -12.23 3.57
CA PRO A 238 -31.43 -11.63 3.82
C PRO A 238 -30.27 -12.55 3.45
N GLY A 239 -29.33 -12.03 2.63
CA GLY A 239 -28.16 -12.77 2.17
C GLY A 239 -28.35 -13.57 0.88
N SER A 240 -29.59 -13.67 0.34
CA SER A 240 -29.85 -14.42 -0.90
C SER A 240 -29.13 -13.84 -2.11
N ALA A 241 -29.00 -12.53 -2.19
CA ALA A 241 -28.27 -11.86 -3.26
C ALA A 241 -26.75 -12.19 -3.21
N ASN A 242 -26.15 -12.21 -2.03
CA ASN A 242 -24.76 -12.64 -1.86
C ASN A 242 -24.58 -14.11 -2.21
N ALA A 243 -25.45 -15.01 -1.71
CA ALA A 243 -25.39 -16.45 -2.00
C ALA A 243 -25.55 -16.74 -3.51
N LEU A 244 -26.34 -15.93 -4.22
CA LEU A 244 -26.45 -16.03 -5.68
C LEU A 244 -25.18 -15.55 -6.37
N HIS A 245 -24.58 -14.48 -5.89
CA HIS A 245 -23.31 -13.94 -6.41
C HIS A 245 -22.17 -14.95 -6.25
N GLU A 246 -22.02 -15.55 -5.06
CA GLU A 246 -20.99 -16.58 -4.78
C GLU A 246 -21.12 -17.84 -5.63
N LYS A 247 -22.30 -18.09 -6.16
CA LYS A 247 -22.56 -19.27 -7.01
C LYS A 247 -22.08 -19.08 -8.45
N TRP A 248 -21.94 -17.85 -8.92
CA TRP A 248 -21.58 -17.50 -10.31
C TRP A 248 -20.15 -16.95 -10.41
#